data_fb081c1fc59b5535b0fab229bbdc2c6e
#
_entry.id   fb081c1fc59b5535b0fab229bbdc2c6e
#
_cell.length_a   1.000
_cell.length_b   1.000
_cell.length_c   1.000
_cell.angle_alpha   90.00
_cell.angle_beta   90.00
_cell.angle_gamma   90.00
#
_symmetry.space_group_name_H-M   'P 1'
#
loop_
_entity.id
_entity.type
_entity.pdbx_description
1 polymer ?
#
loop_
_entity_poly.entity_id
_entity_poly.type
_entity_poly.pdbx_seq_one_letter_code
_entity_poly.pdbx_strand_id
1 'polypeptide(L)' 'MAFKEYDIVALRSGLQAIHKNNQQPIFLQPGQVGTVIMNFDDEAYLVDFSDAQGITYAMETIPQNQLILLHYEPASVAV' A
#
# COMPACT_ATOMS: atom_id res chain seq x y z
N MET A 1 0.46 2.27 14.79
CA MET A 1 1.77 2.40 14.13
C MET A 1 1.64 3.35 12.95
N ALA A 2 2.56 4.28 12.83
CA ALA A 2 2.57 5.22 11.71
C ALA A 2 3.51 4.72 10.61
N PHE A 3 3.08 4.83 9.36
CA PHE A 3 3.93 4.55 8.20
C PHE A 3 4.52 5.86 7.70
N LYS A 4 5.65 5.76 7.02
CA LYS A 4 6.35 6.92 6.47
C LYS A 4 6.15 6.96 4.97
N GLU A 5 6.33 8.15 4.40
CA GLU A 5 6.37 8.33 2.95
C GLU A 5 7.39 7.35 2.34
N TYR A 6 6.98 6.68 1.27
CA TYR A 6 7.76 5.68 0.52
C TYR A 6 7.93 4.34 1.22
N ASP A 7 7.32 4.12 2.37
CA ASP A 7 7.25 2.77 2.94
C ASP A 7 6.53 1.83 1.99
N ILE A 8 7.01 0.59 1.92
CA ILE A 8 6.37 -0.46 1.14
C ILE A 8 5.41 -1.20 2.06
N VAL A 9 4.18 -1.35 1.61
CA VAL A 9 3.10 -1.92 2.42
C VAL A 9 2.35 -2.97 1.61
N ALA A 10 1.57 -3.77 2.30
CA ALA A 10 0.64 -4.71 1.67
C ALA A 10 -0.73 -4.58 2.33
N LEU A 11 -1.77 -4.87 1.55
CA LEU A 11 -3.14 -4.87 2.06
C LEU A 11 -3.36 -6.09 2.95
N ARG A 12 -4.01 -5.88 4.11
CA ARG A 12 -4.46 -6.98 4.97
C ARG A 12 -5.68 -7.67 4.37
N SER A 13 -6.59 -6.91 3.81
CA SER A 13 -7.80 -7.43 3.19
C SER A 13 -8.00 -6.77 1.84
N GLY A 14 -8.77 -7.42 0.97
CA GLY A 14 -9.00 -6.91 -0.37
C GLY A 14 -9.97 -5.75 -0.39
N LEU A 15 -9.90 -4.98 -1.45
CA LEU A 15 -10.88 -3.91 -1.69
C LEU A 15 -11.05 -3.70 -3.18
N GLN A 16 -12.22 -3.21 -3.55
CA GLN A 16 -12.51 -2.84 -4.93
C GLN A 16 -11.98 -1.43 -5.19
N ALA A 17 -11.34 -1.26 -6.34
CA ALA A 17 -10.76 0.02 -6.76
C ALA A 17 -11.07 0.25 -8.23
N ILE A 18 -10.68 1.41 -8.74
CA ILE A 18 -10.84 1.76 -10.16
C ILE A 18 -9.46 1.86 -10.78
N HIS A 19 -9.26 1.14 -11.88
CA HIS A 19 -8.00 1.21 -12.62
C HIS A 19 -7.79 2.63 -13.12
N LYS A 20 -6.63 3.18 -12.84
CA LYS A 20 -6.34 4.59 -13.10
C LYS A 20 -6.39 4.95 -14.58
N ASN A 21 -5.99 4.04 -15.46
CA ASN A 21 -5.83 4.32 -16.88
C ASN A 21 -7.09 4.01 -17.68
N ASN A 22 -7.77 2.89 -17.42
CA ASN A 22 -8.93 2.49 -18.21
C ASN A 22 -10.26 2.65 -17.50
N GLN A 23 -10.26 3.12 -16.24
CA GLN A 23 -11.45 3.39 -15.43
C GLN A 23 -12.30 2.13 -15.16
N GLN A 24 -11.77 0.95 -15.36
CA GLN A 24 -12.48 -0.30 -15.08
C GLN A 24 -12.34 -0.68 -13.62
N PRO A 25 -13.38 -1.30 -13.03
CA PRO A 25 -13.26 -1.82 -11.67
C PRO A 25 -12.20 -2.92 -11.62
N ILE A 26 -11.41 -2.91 -10.56
CA ILE A 26 -10.44 -3.96 -10.27
C ILE A 26 -10.57 -4.35 -8.80
N PHE A 27 -10.07 -5.53 -8.47
CA PHE A 27 -10.02 -5.98 -7.09
C PHE A 27 -8.57 -6.04 -6.63
N LEU A 28 -8.25 -5.22 -5.63
CA LEU A 28 -6.95 -5.28 -4.98
C LEU A 28 -7.01 -6.40 -3.94
N GLN A 29 -6.16 -7.39 -4.09
CA GLN A 29 -6.22 -8.61 -3.31
C GLN A 29 -5.54 -8.43 -1.94
N PRO A 30 -5.90 -9.24 -0.93
CA PRO A 30 -5.09 -9.31 0.29
C PRO A 30 -3.63 -9.64 -0.10
N GLY A 31 -2.69 -8.90 0.47
CA GLY A 31 -1.28 -9.05 0.10
C GLY A 31 -0.85 -8.19 -1.07
N GLN A 32 -1.75 -7.45 -1.70
CA GLN A 32 -1.38 -6.54 -2.78
C GLN A 32 -0.38 -5.50 -2.26
N VAL A 33 0.74 -5.33 -2.96
CA VAL A 33 1.83 -4.48 -2.53
C VAL A 33 1.68 -3.09 -3.10
N GLY A 34 1.92 -2.07 -2.27
CA GLY A 34 1.91 -0.70 -2.70
C GLY A 34 2.94 0.14 -1.95
N THR A 35 3.03 1.41 -2.30
CA THR A 35 3.98 2.36 -1.72
C THR A 35 3.21 3.53 -1.11
N VAL A 36 3.53 3.88 0.13
CA VAL A 36 2.91 5.03 0.81
C VAL A 36 3.39 6.32 0.16
N ILE A 37 2.44 7.14 -0.27
CA ILE A 37 2.74 8.44 -0.91
C ILE A 37 2.45 9.59 0.05
N MET A 38 1.39 9.48 0.85
CA MET A 38 0.96 10.56 1.72
C MET A 38 0.34 10.01 2.99
N ASN A 39 0.56 10.69 4.10
CA ASN A 39 0.03 10.34 5.42
C ASN A 39 -1.06 11.33 5.80
N PHE A 40 -2.24 10.81 6.15
CA PHE A 40 -3.38 11.61 6.62
C PHE A 40 -3.54 11.37 8.13
N ASP A 41 -2.82 12.14 8.93
CA ASP A 41 -2.91 12.13 10.40
C ASP A 41 -2.68 10.76 11.04
N ASP A 42 -1.84 9.92 10.43
CA ASP A 42 -1.56 8.56 10.89
C ASP A 42 -2.79 7.65 10.92
N GLU A 43 -3.91 8.09 10.37
CA GLU A 43 -5.15 7.32 10.35
C GLU A 43 -5.38 6.61 9.03
N ALA A 44 -4.95 7.23 7.93
CA ALA A 44 -5.07 6.67 6.59
C ALA A 44 -3.91 7.14 5.75
N TYR A 45 -3.66 6.43 4.65
CA TYR A 45 -2.52 6.71 3.78
C TYR A 45 -2.94 6.62 2.32
N LEU A 46 -2.44 7.54 1.51
CA LEU A 46 -2.54 7.40 0.06
C LEU A 46 -1.49 6.40 -0.38
N VAL A 47 -1.93 5.33 -1.03
CA VAL A 47 -1.05 4.23 -1.44
C VAL A 47 -1.08 4.10 -2.95
N ASP A 48 0.10 4.06 -3.54
CA ASP A 48 0.33 3.87 -4.97
C ASP A 48 0.54 2.39 -5.24
N PHE A 49 -0.31 1.79 -6.07
CA PHE A 49 -0.18 0.41 -6.50
C PHE A 49 0.35 0.37 -7.92
N SER A 50 1.53 -0.20 -8.11
CA SER A 50 2.22 -0.26 -9.38
C SER A 50 2.47 -1.69 -9.81
N ASP A 51 2.54 -1.90 -11.13
CA ASP A 51 2.83 -3.21 -11.71
C ASP A 51 4.34 -3.52 -11.71
N ALA A 52 4.71 -4.64 -12.31
CA ALA A 52 6.10 -5.09 -12.33
C ALA A 52 7.02 -4.14 -13.11
N GLN A 53 6.47 -3.31 -13.98
CA GLN A 53 7.24 -2.32 -14.74
C GLN A 53 7.27 -0.96 -14.04
N GLY A 54 6.69 -0.86 -12.84
CA GLY A 54 6.66 0.40 -12.08
C GLY A 54 5.58 1.36 -12.52
N ILE A 55 4.60 0.91 -13.30
CA ILE A 55 3.52 1.76 -13.77
C ILE A 55 2.36 1.69 -12.81
N THR A 56 1.94 2.85 -12.29
CA THR A 56 0.82 2.95 -11.35
C THR A 56 -0.48 2.57 -12.04
N TYR A 57 -1.21 1.61 -11.47
CA TYR A 57 -2.54 1.25 -11.97
C TYR A 57 -3.65 1.66 -11.03
N ALA A 58 -3.37 2.00 -9.77
CA ALA A 58 -4.37 2.49 -8.83
C ALA A 58 -3.70 3.31 -7.74
N MET A 59 -4.41 4.31 -7.23
CA MET A 59 -4.02 5.07 -6.04
C MET A 59 -5.27 5.15 -5.17
N GLU A 60 -5.15 4.64 -3.93
CA GLU A 60 -6.30 4.57 -3.03
C GLU A 60 -5.91 5.04 -1.64
N THR A 61 -6.85 5.65 -0.94
CA THR A 61 -6.66 6.01 0.46
C THR A 61 -7.06 4.83 1.32
N ILE A 62 -6.11 4.29 2.08
CA ILE A 62 -6.27 3.05 2.83
C ILE A 62 -6.14 3.34 4.32
N PRO A 63 -7.09 2.88 5.15
CA PRO A 63 -6.97 3.03 6.60
C PRO A 63 -5.73 2.33 7.14
N GLN A 64 -5.13 2.90 8.16
CA GLN A 64 -3.89 2.39 8.76
C GLN A 64 -4.01 0.91 9.16
N ASN A 65 -5.15 0.49 9.72
CA ASN A 65 -5.32 -0.88 10.18
C ASN A 65 -5.50 -1.90 9.06
N GLN A 66 -5.58 -1.45 7.82
CA GLN A 66 -5.65 -2.32 6.64
C GLN A 66 -4.31 -2.51 5.96
N LEU A 67 -3.24 -1.97 6.52
CA LEU A 67 -1.90 -2.03 5.94
C LEU A 67 -0.93 -2.78 6.83
N ILE A 68 -0.01 -3.50 6.19
CA ILE A 68 1.12 -4.16 6.84
C ILE A 68 2.39 -3.57 6.25
N LEU A 69 3.30 -3.13 7.12
CA LEU A 69 4.62 -2.68 6.68
C LEU A 69 5.47 -3.88 6.27
N LEU A 70 6.07 -3.80 5.09
CA LEU A 70 6.95 -4.84 4.59
C LEU A 70 8.40 -4.47 4.85
N HIS A 71 9.22 -5.48 5.11
CA HIS A 71 10.64 -5.30 5.38
C HIS A 71 11.44 -6.20 4.45
N TYR A 72 12.52 -5.65 3.88
CA TYR A 72 13.44 -6.44 3.07
C TYR A 72 14.46 -7.18 3.92
N GLU A 73 14.77 -6.63 5.09
CA GLU A 73 15.83 -7.17 5.93
C GLU A 73 15.32 -7.43 7.35
N PRO A 74 15.92 -8.39 8.06
CA PRO A 74 15.51 -8.68 9.42
C PRO A 74 16.00 -7.60 10.38
N ALA A 75 15.34 -7.49 11.52
CA ALA A 75 15.83 -6.65 12.60
C ALA A 75 17.00 -7.34 13.29
N SER A 76 17.94 -6.55 13.82
CA SER A 76 19.03 -7.09 14.63
C SER A 76 18.49 -7.53 15.99
N VAL A 77 19.06 -8.60 16.51
CA VAL A 77 18.74 -9.08 17.85
C VAL A 77 19.87 -8.70 18.80
N ALA A 78 19.53 -8.06 19.91
CA ALA A 78 20.53 -7.73 20.93
C ALA A 78 20.96 -9.00 21.65
N VAL A 79 22.28 -9.14 21.90
CA VAL A 79 22.88 -10.28 22.60
C VAL A 79 23.55 -9.82 23.89
#